data_26bdd25522bee7a4a4c4dba0ac225994
#
_entry.id   26bdd25522bee7a4a4c4dba0ac225994
#
_cell.length_a   1.000
_cell.length_b   1.000
_cell.length_c   1.000
_cell.angle_alpha   90.00
_cell.angle_beta   90.00
_cell.angle_gamma   90.00
#
_symmetry.space_group_name_H-M   'P 1'
#
loop_
_entity.id
_entity.type
_entity.pdbx_description
1 polymer ?
#
loop_
_entity_poly.entity_id
_entity_poly.type
_entity_poly.pdbx_seq_one_letter_code
_entity_poly.pdbx_strand_id
1 'polypeptide(L)'
;MGYEPCTIESIKNYKPLAKSISSGQVLQSPYSYDKAKLIVREMAELLALDLVSKKLLSEQLVLTIGYDIENITDDYNGSVTIDHYGRVIPKHVHGTINLDYKTSSSKIISDAMIKLYDEIINPKLSVRRVTMAATKLAIEEKEKGKVRYRQLDLFSSLDEKTNKLDYNRGVLKEENNLQNAMLKIKEKYGKNAILKGMDLEDGATTMDRNRQIGGHHE
;
A
#
# COMPACT_ATOMS: atom_id res chain seq x y z
N MET A 1 3.64 -38.60 9.55
CA MET A 1 4.73 -37.61 9.37
C MET A 1 4.43 -36.84 8.09
N GLY A 2 4.24 -35.51 8.20
CA GLY A 2 4.10 -34.67 7.02
C GLY A 2 5.43 -34.56 6.28
N TYR A 3 5.42 -34.80 4.98
CA TYR A 3 6.58 -34.57 4.12
C TYR A 3 6.59 -33.09 3.70
N GLU A 4 7.66 -32.35 4.09
CA GLU A 4 7.89 -30.98 3.65
C GLU A 4 8.87 -31.02 2.46
N PRO A 5 8.40 -30.72 1.23
CA PRO A 5 9.25 -30.79 0.04
C PRO A 5 10.26 -29.62 -0.05
N CYS A 6 10.07 -28.57 0.76
CA CYS A 6 10.92 -27.38 0.74
C CYS A 6 12.08 -27.53 1.73
N THR A 7 13.31 -27.55 1.24
CA THR A 7 14.51 -27.60 2.08
C THR A 7 14.99 -26.19 2.44
N ILE A 8 15.78 -26.05 3.53
CA ILE A 8 16.43 -24.79 3.91
C ILE A 8 17.30 -24.26 2.74
N GLU A 9 17.94 -25.13 1.99
CA GLU A 9 18.74 -24.77 0.84
C GLU A 9 17.88 -24.22 -0.31
N SER A 10 16.73 -24.83 -0.57
CA SER A 10 15.74 -24.32 -1.53
C SER A 10 15.25 -22.92 -1.17
N ILE A 11 15.01 -22.65 0.12
CA ILE A 11 14.59 -21.32 0.62
C ILE A 11 15.71 -20.30 0.43
N LYS A 12 16.95 -20.64 0.78
CA LYS A 12 18.12 -19.75 0.63
C LYS A 12 18.43 -19.40 -0.82
N ASN A 13 18.23 -20.36 -1.73
CA ASN A 13 18.52 -20.20 -3.16
C ASN A 13 17.35 -19.65 -3.96
N TYR A 14 16.17 -19.51 -3.35
CA TYR A 14 14.98 -19.00 -4.03
C TYR A 14 15.18 -17.55 -4.49
N LYS A 15 15.03 -17.34 -5.78
CA LYS A 15 14.99 -15.99 -6.38
C LYS A 15 13.59 -15.75 -6.95
N PRO A 16 12.83 -14.82 -6.42
CA PRO A 16 11.49 -14.54 -6.92
C PRO A 16 11.55 -14.04 -8.37
N LEU A 17 10.66 -14.55 -9.21
CA LEU A 17 10.52 -14.15 -10.62
C LEU A 17 10.03 -12.70 -10.74
N ALA A 18 9.18 -12.25 -9.83
CA ALA A 18 8.67 -10.88 -9.77
C ALA A 18 9.09 -10.22 -8.46
N LYS A 19 9.50 -8.95 -8.55
CA LYS A 19 9.81 -8.14 -7.37
C LYS A 19 8.58 -7.32 -7.02
N SER A 20 7.98 -7.62 -5.89
CA SER A 20 6.87 -6.86 -5.31
C SER A 20 7.03 -6.77 -3.79
N ILE A 21 6.48 -5.74 -3.20
CA ILE A 21 6.28 -5.62 -1.76
C ILE A 21 4.78 -5.56 -1.54
N SER A 22 4.26 -6.44 -0.70
CA SER A 22 2.84 -6.49 -0.39
C SER A 22 2.59 -6.44 1.11
N SER A 23 1.46 -5.89 1.49
CA SER A 23 0.96 -5.85 2.85
C SER A 23 -0.53 -6.14 2.83
N GLY A 24 -1.00 -6.96 3.77
CA GLY A 24 -2.41 -7.29 3.94
C GLY A 24 -2.84 -7.17 5.38
N GLN A 25 -4.12 -6.82 5.57
CA GLN A 25 -4.75 -6.76 6.88
C GLN A 25 -6.17 -7.34 6.80
N VAL A 26 -6.50 -8.21 7.76
CA VAL A 26 -7.87 -8.60 8.07
C VAL A 26 -8.32 -7.76 9.25
N LEU A 27 -9.43 -7.06 9.09
CA LEU A 27 -9.99 -6.19 10.13
C LEU A 27 -10.71 -7.04 11.18
N GLN A 28 -10.68 -6.62 12.44
CA GLN A 28 -11.32 -7.36 13.54
C GLN A 28 -12.85 -7.33 13.45
N SER A 29 -13.41 -6.26 12.91
CA SER A 29 -14.84 -6.08 12.64
C SER A 29 -15.05 -5.55 11.24
N PRO A 30 -16.28 -5.64 10.67
CA PRO A 30 -16.61 -5.00 9.41
C PRO A 30 -16.45 -3.48 9.49
N TYR A 31 -15.77 -2.87 8.54
CA TYR A 31 -15.55 -1.42 8.47
C TYR A 31 -16.40 -0.80 7.36
N SER A 32 -16.99 0.37 7.68
CA SER A 32 -17.65 1.21 6.68
C SER A 32 -16.64 1.75 5.66
N TYR A 33 -17.16 2.32 4.57
CA TYR A 33 -16.38 2.96 3.52
C TYR A 33 -15.32 3.93 4.08
N ASP A 34 -15.70 4.85 4.97
CA ASP A 34 -14.81 5.88 5.51
C ASP A 34 -13.73 5.29 6.42
N LYS A 35 -14.11 4.38 7.32
CA LYS A 35 -13.15 3.69 8.19
C LYS A 35 -12.17 2.84 7.39
N ALA A 36 -12.63 2.12 6.37
CA ALA A 36 -11.76 1.33 5.51
C ALA A 36 -10.84 2.23 4.65
N LYS A 37 -11.30 3.41 4.24
CA LYS A 37 -10.47 4.41 3.55
C LYS A 37 -9.30 4.89 4.42
N LEU A 38 -9.55 5.09 5.72
CA LEU A 38 -8.49 5.40 6.70
C LEU A 38 -7.43 4.28 6.73
N ILE A 39 -7.87 3.01 6.80
CA ILE A 39 -6.95 1.86 6.78
C ILE A 39 -6.12 1.81 5.50
N VAL A 40 -6.73 2.07 4.34
CA VAL A 40 -5.99 2.14 3.06
C VAL A 40 -4.91 3.22 3.12
N ARG A 41 -5.20 4.39 3.70
CA ARG A 41 -4.23 5.47 3.89
C ARG A 41 -3.10 5.08 4.83
N GLU A 42 -3.39 4.53 6.00
CA GLU A 42 -2.40 4.03 6.96
C GLU A 42 -1.46 3.00 6.30
N MET A 43 -2.05 2.03 5.61
CA MET A 43 -1.28 0.96 4.94
C MET A 43 -0.42 1.49 3.80
N ALA A 44 -0.92 2.46 3.02
CA ALA A 44 -0.17 3.09 1.92
C ALA A 44 1.07 3.83 2.44
N GLU A 45 0.95 4.51 3.58
CA GLU A 45 2.07 5.17 4.22
C GLU A 45 3.12 4.20 4.75
N LEU A 46 2.68 3.11 5.37
CA LEU A 46 3.58 2.05 5.83
C LEU A 46 4.28 1.37 4.65
N LEU A 47 3.59 1.15 3.53
CA LEU A 47 4.16 0.61 2.30
C LEU A 47 5.23 1.55 1.73
N ALA A 48 4.98 2.87 1.72
CA ALA A 48 5.95 3.86 1.29
C ALA A 48 7.20 3.88 2.18
N LEU A 49 7.05 3.81 3.51
CA LEU A 49 8.17 3.70 4.44
C LEU A 49 8.96 2.40 4.25
N ASP A 50 8.30 1.28 3.93
CA ASP A 50 8.97 0.02 3.63
C ASP A 50 9.79 0.10 2.33
N LEU A 51 9.27 0.79 1.30
CA LEU A 51 10.03 1.09 0.08
C LEU A 51 11.28 1.90 0.38
N VAL A 52 11.17 2.98 1.18
CA VAL A 52 12.33 3.82 1.56
C VAL A 52 13.35 3.01 2.36
N SER A 53 12.93 2.21 3.33
CA SER A 53 13.83 1.38 4.15
C SER A 53 14.64 0.39 3.31
N LYS A 54 14.03 -0.13 2.24
CA LYS A 54 14.65 -1.07 1.30
C LYS A 54 15.34 -0.40 0.11
N LYS A 55 15.34 0.94 0.07
CA LYS A 55 15.90 1.75 -1.06
C LYS A 55 15.30 1.35 -2.41
N LEU A 56 13.99 1.15 -2.43
CA LEU A 56 13.22 0.76 -3.60
C LEU A 56 12.25 1.86 -4.01
N LEU A 57 11.99 1.91 -5.31
CA LEU A 57 10.97 2.77 -5.93
C LEU A 57 9.95 1.88 -6.61
N SER A 58 8.69 2.30 -6.62
CA SER A 58 7.59 1.61 -7.33
C SER A 58 7.01 2.50 -8.42
N GLU A 59 6.57 1.89 -9.51
CA GLU A 59 5.87 2.54 -10.62
C GLU A 59 4.41 2.09 -10.73
N GLN A 60 4.02 1.05 -10.00
CA GLN A 60 2.67 0.50 -10.07
C GLN A 60 2.21 0.01 -8.71
N LEU A 61 0.98 0.34 -8.38
CA LEU A 61 0.33 -0.06 -7.14
C LEU A 61 -0.90 -0.92 -7.44
N VAL A 62 -1.13 -1.90 -6.59
CA VAL A 62 -2.29 -2.81 -6.67
C VAL A 62 -3.04 -2.74 -5.34
N LEU A 63 -4.36 -2.65 -5.40
CA LEU A 63 -5.24 -2.66 -4.23
C LEU A 63 -6.30 -3.74 -4.41
N THR A 64 -6.52 -4.54 -3.37
CA THR A 64 -7.58 -5.54 -3.31
C THR A 64 -8.38 -5.34 -2.03
N ILE A 65 -9.71 -5.24 -2.16
CA ILE A 65 -10.64 -5.06 -1.05
C ILE A 65 -11.54 -6.29 -0.98
N GLY A 66 -11.52 -6.96 0.17
CA GLY A 66 -12.43 -8.04 0.50
C GLY A 66 -13.55 -7.54 1.40
N TYR A 67 -14.77 -7.84 1.01
CA TYR A 67 -15.97 -7.46 1.77
C TYR A 67 -16.28 -8.49 2.86
N ASP A 68 -17.03 -8.06 3.87
CA ASP A 68 -17.46 -8.94 4.95
C ASP A 68 -18.61 -9.85 4.50
N ILE A 69 -18.70 -11.04 5.11
CA ILE A 69 -19.77 -12.01 4.88
C ILE A 69 -21.13 -11.46 5.32
N GLU A 70 -21.17 -10.59 6.32
CA GLU A 70 -22.41 -9.96 6.81
C GLU A 70 -23.15 -9.13 5.75
N ASN A 71 -22.46 -8.77 4.64
CA ASN A 71 -23.12 -8.13 3.50
C ASN A 71 -24.06 -9.06 2.74
N ILE A 72 -23.96 -10.40 2.91
CA ILE A 72 -24.85 -11.38 2.26
C ILE A 72 -26.16 -11.41 3.06
N THR A 73 -27.12 -10.66 2.59
CA THR A 73 -28.50 -10.63 3.08
C THR A 73 -29.42 -11.18 1.99
N ASP A 74 -30.69 -11.40 2.31
CA ASP A 74 -31.69 -11.88 1.33
C ASP A 74 -31.84 -10.94 0.12
N ASP A 75 -31.56 -9.64 0.31
CA ASP A 75 -31.62 -8.62 -0.74
C ASP A 75 -30.28 -8.42 -1.47
N TYR A 76 -29.23 -9.20 -1.15
CA TYR A 76 -27.93 -9.03 -1.80
C TYR A 76 -27.93 -9.51 -3.26
N ASN A 77 -27.83 -8.59 -4.20
CA ASN A 77 -27.83 -8.86 -5.64
C ASN A 77 -26.44 -8.76 -6.30
N GLY A 78 -25.36 -8.64 -5.50
CA GLY A 78 -24.00 -8.53 -6.02
C GLY A 78 -23.37 -9.87 -6.38
N SER A 79 -22.23 -9.83 -7.06
CA SER A 79 -21.45 -11.03 -7.35
C SER A 79 -20.88 -11.64 -6.09
N VAL A 80 -20.92 -12.96 -5.99
CA VAL A 80 -20.39 -13.74 -4.86
C VAL A 80 -19.24 -14.63 -5.27
N THR A 81 -18.46 -15.08 -4.29
CA THR A 81 -17.42 -16.10 -4.43
C THR A 81 -17.45 -17.00 -3.20
N ILE A 82 -16.81 -18.15 -3.30
CA ILE A 82 -16.66 -19.09 -2.18
C ILE A 82 -15.25 -18.88 -1.61
N ASP A 83 -15.17 -18.68 -0.29
CA ASP A 83 -13.87 -18.56 0.40
C ASP A 83 -13.22 -19.94 0.64
N HIS A 84 -12.01 -19.94 1.20
CA HIS A 84 -11.27 -21.18 1.51
C HIS A 84 -12.02 -22.11 2.47
N TYR A 85 -12.92 -21.59 3.26
CA TYR A 85 -13.74 -22.36 4.23
C TYR A 85 -15.09 -22.81 3.67
N GLY A 86 -15.34 -22.61 2.38
CA GLY A 86 -16.60 -22.96 1.73
C GLY A 86 -17.76 -21.99 1.98
N ARG A 87 -17.49 -20.79 2.53
CA ARG A 87 -18.52 -19.80 2.82
C ARG A 87 -18.74 -18.90 1.61
N VAL A 88 -20.01 -18.60 1.33
CA VAL A 88 -20.37 -17.61 0.30
C VAL A 88 -20.09 -16.21 0.85
N ILE A 89 -19.28 -15.46 0.14
CA ILE A 89 -18.91 -14.07 0.49
C ILE A 89 -19.06 -13.17 -0.75
N PRO A 90 -19.26 -11.85 -0.58
CA PRO A 90 -19.23 -10.94 -1.72
C PRO A 90 -17.90 -11.03 -2.43
N LYS A 91 -17.94 -11.01 -3.77
CA LYS A 91 -16.73 -11.04 -4.58
C LYS A 91 -15.86 -9.83 -4.23
N HIS A 92 -14.59 -10.07 -3.92
CA HIS A 92 -13.61 -9.01 -3.70
C HIS A 92 -13.44 -8.15 -4.96
N VAL A 93 -13.07 -6.90 -4.78
CA VAL A 93 -12.69 -6.00 -5.86
C VAL A 93 -11.18 -5.77 -5.85
N HIS A 94 -10.63 -5.60 -7.03
CA HIS A 94 -9.22 -5.30 -7.16
C HIS A 94 -9.00 -4.30 -8.29
N GLY A 95 -7.98 -3.48 -8.14
CA GLY A 95 -7.56 -2.52 -9.14
C GLY A 95 -6.05 -2.31 -9.13
N THR A 96 -5.58 -1.69 -10.21
CA THR A 96 -4.17 -1.36 -10.40
C THR A 96 -4.05 0.06 -10.91
N ILE A 97 -3.14 0.84 -10.33
CA ILE A 97 -2.82 2.19 -10.77
C ILE A 97 -1.33 2.30 -11.11
N ASN A 98 -1.00 2.88 -12.26
CA ASN A 98 0.37 3.22 -12.61
C ASN A 98 0.65 4.63 -12.13
N LEU A 99 1.84 4.81 -11.54
CA LEU A 99 2.34 6.11 -11.14
C LEU A 99 3.02 6.77 -12.34
N ASP A 100 3.00 8.10 -12.40
CA ASP A 100 3.64 8.84 -13.48
C ASP A 100 5.16 8.60 -13.56
N TYR A 101 5.76 8.19 -12.45
CA TYR A 101 7.17 7.85 -12.33
C TYR A 101 7.42 6.95 -11.11
N LYS A 102 8.56 6.27 -11.12
CA LYS A 102 9.02 5.44 -10.00
C LYS A 102 9.29 6.31 -8.78
N THR A 103 8.64 6.01 -7.68
CA THR A 103 8.70 6.80 -6.45
C THR A 103 8.56 5.95 -5.19
N SER A 104 9.00 6.47 -4.06
CA SER A 104 8.72 6.00 -2.71
C SER A 104 8.07 7.11 -1.85
N SER A 105 7.58 8.19 -2.47
CA SER A 105 6.89 9.28 -1.80
C SER A 105 5.61 8.79 -1.14
N SER A 106 5.47 8.96 0.17
CA SER A 106 4.26 8.61 0.92
C SER A 106 3.05 9.34 0.38
N LYS A 107 3.22 10.63 0.05
CA LYS A 107 2.13 11.46 -0.47
C LYS A 107 1.60 10.93 -1.78
N ILE A 108 2.49 10.69 -2.76
CA ILE A 108 2.08 10.23 -4.09
C ILE A 108 1.45 8.83 -4.01
N ILE A 109 2.03 7.92 -3.22
CA ILE A 109 1.54 6.55 -3.04
C ILE A 109 0.18 6.58 -2.34
N SER A 110 0.03 7.37 -1.27
CA SER A 110 -1.23 7.49 -0.52
C SER A 110 -2.34 8.09 -1.38
N ASP A 111 -2.07 9.19 -2.09
CA ASP A 111 -3.04 9.86 -2.96
C ASP A 111 -3.50 8.91 -4.09
N ALA A 112 -2.57 8.17 -4.70
CA ALA A 112 -2.88 7.20 -5.74
C ALA A 112 -3.71 6.02 -5.21
N MET A 113 -3.39 5.51 -4.00
CA MET A 113 -4.14 4.42 -3.37
C MET A 113 -5.55 4.85 -2.98
N ILE A 114 -5.72 6.08 -2.47
CA ILE A 114 -7.05 6.62 -2.14
C ILE A 114 -7.89 6.81 -3.40
N LYS A 115 -7.30 7.34 -4.46
CA LYS A 115 -7.98 7.46 -5.74
C LYS A 115 -8.43 6.10 -6.26
N LEU A 116 -7.54 5.11 -6.26
CA LEU A 116 -7.86 3.74 -6.69
C LEU A 116 -8.96 3.11 -5.81
N TYR A 117 -8.90 3.33 -4.49
CA TYR A 117 -9.92 2.88 -3.56
C TYR A 117 -11.29 3.44 -3.92
N ASP A 118 -11.41 4.76 -4.11
CA ASP A 118 -12.65 5.44 -4.47
C ASP A 118 -13.22 4.96 -5.82
N GLU A 119 -12.35 4.55 -6.75
CA GLU A 119 -12.74 4.05 -8.07
C GLU A 119 -13.29 2.61 -8.04
N ILE A 120 -12.74 1.74 -7.17
CA ILE A 120 -13.07 0.30 -7.24
C ILE A 120 -14.07 -0.15 -6.18
N ILE A 121 -14.22 0.58 -5.07
CA ILE A 121 -15.03 0.17 -3.92
C ILE A 121 -16.53 0.26 -4.20
N ASN A 122 -17.30 -0.67 -3.66
CA ASN A 122 -18.73 -0.48 -3.48
C ASN A 122 -18.97 0.15 -2.09
N PRO A 123 -19.37 1.44 -1.99
CA PRO A 123 -19.48 2.15 -0.72
C PRO A 123 -20.63 1.64 0.18
N LYS A 124 -21.52 0.81 -0.35
CA LYS A 124 -22.64 0.21 0.41
C LYS A 124 -22.25 -1.05 1.18
N LEU A 125 -21.09 -1.62 0.87
CA LEU A 125 -20.64 -2.87 1.47
C LEU A 125 -19.58 -2.62 2.54
N SER A 126 -19.69 -3.32 3.66
CA SER A 126 -18.68 -3.31 4.70
C SER A 126 -17.45 -4.11 4.28
N VAL A 127 -16.27 -3.58 4.63
CA VAL A 127 -14.96 -4.13 4.29
C VAL A 127 -14.43 -5.00 5.42
N ARG A 128 -13.84 -6.14 5.08
CA ARG A 128 -13.20 -7.07 6.03
C ARG A 128 -11.71 -7.24 5.81
N ARG A 129 -11.24 -7.06 4.59
CA ARG A 129 -9.82 -7.24 4.23
C ARG A 129 -9.35 -6.15 3.29
N VAL A 130 -8.16 -5.65 3.57
CA VAL A 130 -7.43 -4.75 2.68
C VAL A 130 -6.08 -5.39 2.35
N THR A 131 -5.74 -5.48 1.09
CA THR A 131 -4.42 -5.96 0.63
C THR A 131 -3.90 -5.00 -0.42
N MET A 132 -2.66 -4.59 -0.29
CA MET A 132 -2.01 -3.73 -1.27
C MET A 132 -0.62 -4.23 -1.62
N ALA A 133 -0.19 -3.91 -2.84
CA ALA A 133 1.15 -4.25 -3.29
C ALA A 133 1.76 -3.12 -4.13
N ALA A 134 3.05 -2.92 -3.92
CA ALA A 134 3.91 -2.13 -4.81
C ALA A 134 4.61 -3.09 -5.76
N THR A 135 4.48 -2.85 -7.05
CA THR A 135 5.02 -3.67 -8.13
C THR A 135 5.90 -2.84 -9.06
N LYS A 136 6.50 -3.45 -10.10
CA LYS A 136 7.46 -2.79 -10.99
C LYS A 136 8.56 -2.06 -10.21
N LEU A 137 9.13 -2.77 -9.23
CA LEU A 137 10.13 -2.22 -8.33
C LEU A 137 11.46 -1.97 -9.03
N ALA A 138 12.11 -0.86 -8.68
CA ALA A 138 13.47 -0.52 -9.08
C ALA A 138 14.32 -0.13 -7.87
N ILE A 139 15.63 -0.39 -7.95
CA ILE A 139 16.57 0.05 -6.93
C ILE A 139 16.82 1.54 -7.12
N GLU A 140 16.65 2.33 -6.06
CA GLU A 140 16.77 3.80 -6.09
C GLU A 140 18.11 4.28 -6.68
N GLU A 141 19.23 3.66 -6.29
CA GLU A 141 20.56 4.03 -6.78
C GLU A 141 20.70 3.87 -8.30
N LYS A 142 20.03 2.86 -8.89
CA LYS A 142 20.07 2.62 -10.35
C LYS A 142 19.23 3.61 -11.15
N GLU A 143 18.33 4.32 -10.49
CA GLU A 143 17.48 5.35 -11.09
C GLU A 143 18.06 6.76 -10.91
N LYS A 144 19.05 6.95 -10.01
CA LYS A 144 19.78 8.23 -9.85
C LYS A 144 20.55 8.54 -11.13
N GLY A 145 20.29 9.71 -11.70
CA GLY A 145 20.96 10.17 -12.92
C GLY A 145 20.30 9.75 -14.24
N LYS A 146 19.27 8.91 -14.23
CA LYS A 146 18.50 8.66 -15.44
C LYS A 146 17.66 9.88 -15.81
N VAL A 147 17.84 10.36 -17.04
CA VAL A 147 16.97 11.41 -17.59
C VAL A 147 15.59 10.81 -17.78
N ARG A 148 14.62 11.38 -17.09
CA ARG A 148 13.22 10.96 -17.21
C ARG A 148 12.62 11.65 -18.42
N TYR A 149 12.49 10.93 -19.52
CA TYR A 149 11.73 11.42 -20.68
C TYR A 149 10.24 11.27 -20.36
N ARG A 150 9.54 12.37 -20.23
CA ARG A 150 8.08 12.41 -20.24
C ARG A 150 7.66 12.94 -21.61
N GLN A 151 6.74 12.26 -22.25
CA GLN A 151 6.11 12.78 -23.45
C GLN A 151 5.38 14.08 -23.05
N LEU A 152 5.86 15.20 -23.57
CA LEU A 152 5.26 16.50 -23.32
C LEU A 152 3.95 16.58 -24.12
N ASP A 153 2.92 17.08 -23.48
CA ASP A 153 1.70 17.47 -24.17
C ASP A 153 1.99 18.70 -25.06
N LEU A 154 1.59 18.61 -26.33
CA LEU A 154 1.91 19.58 -27.37
C LEU A 154 1.41 20.99 -27.08
N PHE A 155 0.39 21.10 -26.20
CA PHE A 155 -0.32 22.35 -25.92
C PHE A 155 0.04 22.99 -24.56
N SER A 156 1.02 22.48 -23.85
CA SER A 156 1.42 23.02 -22.54
C SER A 156 2.72 23.82 -22.62
N SER A 157 2.70 25.04 -22.06
CA SER A 157 3.89 25.92 -22.03
C SER A 157 5.06 25.28 -21.26
N LEU A 158 6.25 25.35 -21.84
CA LEU A 158 7.48 24.77 -21.30
C LEU A 158 7.92 25.43 -19.98
N ASP A 159 7.67 26.73 -19.80
CA ASP A 159 8.15 27.51 -18.66
C ASP A 159 7.42 27.22 -17.35
N GLU A 160 6.10 27.00 -17.39
CA GLU A 160 5.34 26.63 -16.19
C GLU A 160 5.70 25.23 -15.68
N LYS A 161 6.14 24.34 -16.58
CA LYS A 161 6.47 22.95 -16.24
C LYS A 161 7.87 22.79 -15.66
N THR A 162 8.86 23.57 -16.13
CA THR A 162 10.22 23.56 -15.56
C THR A 162 10.22 24.04 -14.11
N ASN A 163 9.53 25.13 -13.81
CA ASN A 163 9.39 25.64 -12.45
C ASN A 163 8.65 24.64 -11.52
N LYS A 164 7.62 23.95 -12.05
CA LYS A 164 6.86 22.93 -11.30
C LYS A 164 7.68 21.66 -11.06
N LEU A 165 8.56 21.29 -11.99
CA LEU A 165 9.46 20.13 -11.85
C LEU A 165 10.54 20.35 -10.81
N ASP A 166 11.14 21.54 -10.76
CA ASP A 166 12.18 21.87 -9.79
C ASP A 166 11.60 22.06 -8.39
N TYR A 167 10.43 22.70 -8.28
CA TYR A 167 9.66 22.75 -7.02
C TYR A 167 9.33 21.34 -6.51
N ASN A 168 8.81 20.48 -7.36
CA ASN A 168 8.48 19.10 -6.98
C ASN A 168 9.73 18.30 -6.56
N ARG A 169 10.90 18.52 -7.17
CA ARG A 169 12.17 17.88 -6.76
C ARG A 169 12.60 18.30 -5.35
N GLY A 170 12.45 19.59 -5.01
CA GLY A 170 12.72 20.10 -3.66
C GLY A 170 11.83 19.43 -2.63
N VAL A 171 10.52 19.44 -2.87
CA VAL A 171 9.51 18.84 -1.98
C VAL A 171 9.74 17.34 -1.80
N LEU A 172 10.03 16.61 -2.87
CA LEU A 172 10.31 15.16 -2.80
C LEU A 172 11.59 14.86 -2.01
N LYS A 173 12.60 15.72 -2.09
CA LYS A 173 13.83 15.57 -1.31
C LYS A 173 13.59 15.81 0.17
N GLU A 174 12.82 16.82 0.52
CA GLU A 174 12.42 17.11 1.90
C GLU A 174 11.57 15.97 2.48
N GLU A 175 10.60 15.47 1.72
CA GLU A 175 9.80 14.32 2.11
C GLU A 175 10.65 13.07 2.36
N ASN A 176 11.60 12.76 1.47
CA ASN A 176 12.53 11.63 1.64
C ASN A 176 13.37 11.79 2.91
N ASN A 177 13.86 13.01 3.19
CA ASN A 177 14.60 13.28 4.44
C ASN A 177 13.73 13.03 5.67
N LEU A 178 12.47 13.49 5.65
CA LEU A 178 11.50 13.26 6.71
C LEU A 178 11.21 11.76 6.91
N GLN A 179 10.95 11.03 5.81
CA GLN A 179 10.73 9.57 5.85
C GLN A 179 11.92 8.83 6.46
N ASN A 180 13.16 9.21 6.07
CA ASN A 180 14.38 8.63 6.64
C ASN A 180 14.54 8.97 8.13
N ALA A 181 14.18 10.18 8.56
CA ALA A 181 14.20 10.56 9.96
C ALA A 181 13.18 9.75 10.78
N MET A 182 11.95 9.57 10.24
CA MET A 182 10.92 8.74 10.85
C MET A 182 11.37 7.28 11.00
N LEU A 183 12.03 6.71 9.97
CA LEU A 183 12.58 5.35 10.04
C LEU A 183 13.61 5.20 11.15
N LYS A 184 14.55 6.15 11.27
CA LYS A 184 15.57 6.14 12.34
C LYS A 184 14.95 6.24 13.74
N ILE A 185 13.89 7.04 13.91
CA ILE A 185 13.17 7.16 15.18
C ILE A 185 12.46 5.83 15.50
N LYS A 186 11.75 5.25 14.52
CA LYS A 186 11.06 3.97 14.68
C LYS A 186 12.02 2.81 14.96
N GLU A 187 13.20 2.80 14.36
CA GLU A 187 14.24 1.80 14.60
C GLU A 187 14.82 1.90 16.02
N LYS A 188 15.08 3.14 16.49
CA LYS A 188 15.71 3.38 17.78
C LYS A 188 14.75 3.25 18.96
N TYR A 189 13.50 3.72 18.81
CA TYR A 189 12.56 3.89 19.92
C TYR A 189 11.29 3.04 19.76
N GLY A 190 11.20 2.22 18.71
CA GLY A 190 10.06 1.35 18.43
C GLY A 190 9.08 1.94 17.41
N LYS A 191 8.27 1.06 16.80
CA LYS A 191 7.39 1.39 15.68
C LYS A 191 6.35 2.45 16.00
N ASN A 192 5.92 2.56 17.27
CA ASN A 192 4.94 3.54 17.76
C ASN A 192 5.55 4.83 18.32
N ALA A 193 6.87 5.00 18.25
CA ALA A 193 7.55 6.19 18.78
C ALA A 193 7.21 7.48 18.03
N ILE A 194 6.81 7.36 16.76
CA ILE A 194 6.33 8.47 15.95
C ILE A 194 5.16 7.99 15.09
N LEU A 195 4.04 8.69 15.19
CA LEU A 195 2.79 8.41 14.48
C LEU A 195 2.31 9.67 13.79
N LYS A 196 1.50 9.52 12.74
CA LYS A 196 0.76 10.63 12.12
C LYS A 196 -0.57 10.84 12.84
N GLY A 197 -1.14 12.04 12.75
CA GLY A 197 -2.41 12.36 13.39
C GLY A 197 -3.53 11.39 13.01
N MET A 198 -3.56 10.92 11.76
CA MET A 198 -4.54 9.95 11.28
C MET A 198 -4.44 8.58 11.97
N ASP A 199 -3.27 8.18 12.45
CA ASP A 199 -3.06 6.92 13.17
C ASP A 199 -3.75 6.92 14.57
N LEU A 200 -4.30 8.08 14.99
CA LEU A 200 -5.03 8.29 16.24
C LEU A 200 -6.53 8.50 16.03
N GLU A 201 -7.01 8.48 14.79
CA GLU A 201 -8.44 8.60 14.48
C GLU A 201 -9.21 7.33 14.89
N ASP A 202 -10.53 7.49 15.09
CA ASP A 202 -11.40 6.35 15.39
C ASP A 202 -11.42 5.35 14.23
N GLY A 203 -11.07 4.11 14.53
CA GLY A 203 -10.92 3.04 13.53
C GLY A 203 -9.51 2.87 12.97
N ALA A 204 -8.54 3.73 13.34
CA ALA A 204 -7.14 3.55 13.00
C ALA A 204 -6.58 2.26 13.65
N THR A 205 -5.69 1.57 12.94
CA THR A 205 -5.15 0.26 13.37
C THR A 205 -3.63 0.21 13.45
N THR A 206 -2.94 1.25 13.03
CA THR A 206 -1.47 1.28 12.95
C THR A 206 -0.81 0.95 14.28
N MET A 207 -1.30 1.50 15.41
CA MET A 207 -0.71 1.26 16.72
C MET A 207 -0.81 -0.21 17.13
N ASP A 208 -1.97 -0.83 16.93
CA ASP A 208 -2.21 -2.24 17.29
C ASP A 208 -1.43 -3.18 16.36
N ARG A 209 -1.39 -2.89 15.06
CA ARG A 209 -0.57 -3.64 14.09
C ARG A 209 0.92 -3.60 14.44
N ASN A 210 1.42 -2.48 14.91
CA ASN A 210 2.81 -2.34 15.30
C ASN A 210 3.19 -3.17 16.54
N ARG A 211 2.19 -3.56 17.37
CA ARG A 211 2.35 -4.43 18.55
C ARG A 211 2.25 -5.92 18.21
N GLN A 212 1.74 -6.25 17.02
CA GLN A 212 1.60 -7.65 16.60
C GLN A 212 2.95 -8.26 16.21
N ILE A 213 3.18 -9.50 16.63
CA ILE A 213 4.30 -10.32 16.21
C ILE A 213 3.75 -11.43 15.30
N GLY A 214 4.16 -11.44 14.02
CA GLY A 214 3.69 -12.45 13.07
C GLY A 214 2.18 -12.44 12.80
N GLY A 215 1.50 -11.30 13.07
CA GLY A 215 0.05 -11.17 12.88
C GLY A 215 -0.78 -11.59 14.09
N HIS A 216 -0.17 -11.94 15.20
CA HIS A 216 -0.83 -12.28 16.47
C HIS A 216 -0.53 -11.24 17.55
N HIS A 217 -1.48 -11.02 18.45
CA HIS A 217 -1.23 -10.27 19.71
C HIS A 217 -0.45 -11.16 20.67
N GLU A 218 0.43 -10.55 21.46
CA GLU A 218 1.05 -11.19 22.63
C GLU A 218 0.01 -11.49 23.69
#